data_1e37d92bfeff0a0870b6c76771268940
#
_entry.id   1e37d92bfeff0a0870b6c76771268940
#
_cell.length_a   1.000
_cell.length_b   1.000
_cell.length_c   1.000
_cell.angle_alpha   90.00
_cell.angle_beta   90.00
_cell.angle_gamma   90.00
#
_symmetry.space_group_name_H-M   'P 1'
#
loop_
_entity.id
_entity.type
_entity.pdbx_description
1 polymer ?
#
loop_
_entity_poly.entity_id
_entity_poly.type
_entity_poly.pdbx_seq_one_letter_code
_entity_poly.pdbx_strand_id
1 'polypeptide(L)'
;MTEFKYSTQIQVRYSDFDMLGHINNATFVTYFEVARLYYFMTIGWTLEDVSNVVAHLDIDFLAPILPGQEVHCRVRTSSLGSKSFQMHYELYSEKDETIFARAHSVQVCFEKKTGKTMLIPDHIHELIKNYEA
;
A
#
# COMPACT_ATOMS: atom_id res chain seq x y z
N MET A 1 -3.17 -13.12 -9.60
CA MET A 1 -3.17 -13.51 -8.19
C MET A 1 -4.16 -12.70 -7.41
N THR A 2 -4.98 -13.37 -6.64
CA THR A 2 -6.05 -12.74 -5.86
C THR A 2 -5.77 -12.75 -4.36
N GLU A 3 -4.74 -13.49 -3.95
CA GLU A 3 -4.43 -13.70 -2.54
C GLU A 3 -3.40 -12.70 -2.03
N PHE A 4 -3.65 -12.16 -0.84
CA PHE A 4 -2.70 -11.28 -0.16
C PHE A 4 -1.72 -12.12 0.65
N LYS A 5 -0.44 -11.98 0.36
CA LYS A 5 0.65 -12.64 1.10
C LYS A 5 1.27 -11.75 2.16
N TYR A 6 1.04 -10.45 2.08
CA TYR A 6 1.63 -9.48 2.99
C TYR A 6 0.55 -8.73 3.75
N SER A 7 0.75 -8.63 5.05
CA SER A 7 -0.06 -7.76 5.90
C SER A 7 0.81 -7.18 7.01
N THR A 8 0.43 -6.03 7.51
CA THR A 8 1.10 -5.36 8.62
C THR A 8 0.06 -4.67 9.48
N GLN A 9 0.34 -4.59 10.77
CA GLN A 9 -0.50 -3.81 11.66
C GLN A 9 -0.17 -2.33 11.52
N ILE A 10 -1.21 -1.51 11.48
CA ILE A 10 -1.08 -0.05 11.41
C ILE A 10 -1.20 0.50 12.82
N GLN A 11 -0.24 1.32 13.22
CA GLN A 11 -0.31 2.04 14.50
C GLN A 11 -1.21 3.25 14.34
N VAL A 12 -2.40 3.19 14.95
CA VAL A 12 -3.35 4.30 14.95
C VAL A 12 -2.94 5.30 16.03
N ARG A 13 -2.91 6.58 15.68
CA ARG A 13 -2.54 7.66 16.60
C ARG A 13 -3.78 8.42 17.02
N TYR A 14 -3.73 9.03 18.20
CA TYR A 14 -4.80 9.89 18.69
C TYR A 14 -5.15 11.00 17.68
N SER A 15 -4.11 11.59 17.07
CA SER A 15 -4.29 12.68 16.09
C SER A 15 -4.90 12.23 14.76
N ASP A 16 -5.07 10.92 14.54
CA ASP A 16 -5.68 10.41 13.32
C ASP A 16 -7.21 10.56 13.30
N PHE A 17 -7.81 10.77 14.48
CA PHE A 17 -9.26 10.93 14.59
C PHE A 17 -9.67 12.37 14.31
N ASP A 18 -10.79 12.53 13.60
CA ASP A 18 -11.37 13.84 13.33
C ASP A 18 -12.44 14.20 14.40
N MET A 19 -13.10 15.34 14.19
CA MET A 19 -14.11 15.85 15.11
C MET A 19 -15.34 14.95 15.22
N LEU A 20 -15.56 14.07 14.24
CA LEU A 20 -16.68 13.13 14.23
C LEU A 20 -16.37 11.84 15.00
N GLY A 21 -15.14 11.70 15.52
CA GLY A 21 -14.72 10.50 16.24
C GLY A 21 -14.34 9.33 15.34
N HIS A 22 -14.09 9.58 14.07
CA HIS A 22 -13.63 8.58 13.10
C HIS A 22 -12.24 8.93 12.60
N ILE A 23 -11.52 7.93 12.11
CA ILE A 23 -10.27 8.20 11.39
C ILE A 23 -10.63 8.99 10.12
N ASN A 24 -9.93 10.11 9.91
CA ASN A 24 -10.13 10.95 8.75
C ASN A 24 -9.82 10.17 7.46
N ASN A 25 -10.62 10.35 6.42
CA ASN A 25 -10.42 9.67 5.14
C ASN A 25 -9.03 9.91 4.55
N ALA A 26 -8.48 11.11 4.72
CA ALA A 26 -7.12 11.41 4.26
C ALA A 26 -6.07 10.57 4.98
N THR A 27 -6.31 10.22 6.23
CA THR A 27 -5.41 9.37 7.01
C THR A 27 -5.39 7.93 6.49
N PHE A 28 -6.47 7.45 5.90
CA PHE A 28 -6.49 6.13 5.23
C PHE A 28 -5.40 6.08 4.15
N VAL A 29 -5.22 7.16 3.41
CA VAL A 29 -4.18 7.24 2.36
C VAL A 29 -2.80 7.06 2.99
N THR A 30 -2.56 7.70 4.13
CA THR A 30 -1.30 7.54 4.88
C THR A 30 -1.09 6.09 5.30
N TYR A 31 -2.13 5.42 5.75
CA TYR A 31 -2.04 4.01 6.15
C TYR A 31 -1.65 3.10 4.98
N PHE A 32 -2.25 3.32 3.81
CA PHE A 32 -1.87 2.59 2.60
C PHE A 32 -0.41 2.84 2.23
N GLU A 33 0.04 4.09 2.37
CA GLU A 33 1.41 4.48 2.06
C GLU A 33 2.41 3.79 2.99
N VAL A 34 2.12 3.76 4.29
CA VAL A 34 2.96 3.07 5.28
C VAL A 34 3.04 1.58 4.95
N ALA A 35 1.91 0.95 4.68
CA ALA A 35 1.87 -0.49 4.36
C ALA A 35 2.62 -0.79 3.07
N ARG A 36 2.49 0.07 2.06
CA ARG A 36 3.21 -0.08 0.80
C ARG A 36 4.72 0.00 1.01
N LEU A 37 5.19 0.94 1.81
CA LEU A 37 6.60 1.07 2.12
C LEU A 37 7.14 -0.20 2.79
N TYR A 38 6.44 -0.71 3.78
CA TYR A 38 6.85 -1.94 4.45
C TYR A 38 6.80 -3.16 3.53
N TYR A 39 5.84 -3.19 2.60
CA TYR A 39 5.80 -4.22 1.57
C TYR A 39 7.09 -4.21 0.74
N PHE A 40 7.50 -3.04 0.25
CA PHE A 40 8.72 -2.94 -0.54
C PHE A 40 9.96 -3.37 0.26
N MET A 41 10.05 -2.98 1.50
CA MET A 41 11.15 -3.38 2.38
C MET A 41 11.16 -4.89 2.58
N THR A 42 9.99 -5.50 2.74
CA THR A 42 9.86 -6.94 2.95
C THR A 42 10.31 -7.75 1.73
N ILE A 43 9.99 -7.29 0.53
CA ILE A 43 10.42 -7.99 -0.69
C ILE A 43 11.88 -7.72 -1.06
N GLY A 44 12.55 -6.80 -0.37
CA GLY A 44 13.96 -6.48 -0.58
C GLY A 44 14.24 -5.30 -1.51
N TRP A 45 13.24 -4.50 -1.81
CA TRP A 45 13.42 -3.29 -2.61
C TRP A 45 13.83 -2.14 -1.70
N THR A 46 15.09 -1.71 -1.79
CA THR A 46 15.63 -0.70 -0.88
C THR A 46 15.17 0.72 -1.18
N LEU A 47 14.70 1.00 -2.40
CA LEU A 47 14.24 2.33 -2.85
C LEU A 47 15.36 3.40 -2.85
N GLU A 48 16.62 2.99 -2.83
CA GLU A 48 17.73 3.94 -2.78
C GLU A 48 18.00 4.62 -4.13
N ASP A 49 18.18 3.83 -5.19
CA ASP A 49 18.50 4.34 -6.52
C ASP A 49 17.25 4.47 -7.40
N VAL A 50 16.41 3.46 -7.34
CA VAL A 50 15.15 3.38 -8.07
C VAL A 50 14.02 3.38 -7.05
N SER A 51 13.09 4.28 -7.22
CA SER A 51 11.91 4.37 -6.39
C SER A 51 10.66 4.32 -7.26
N ASN A 52 9.52 4.60 -6.68
CA ASN A 52 8.28 4.65 -7.42
C ASN A 52 7.38 5.73 -6.84
N VAL A 53 6.48 6.23 -7.68
CA VAL A 53 5.49 7.22 -7.29
C VAL A 53 4.11 6.71 -7.62
N VAL A 54 3.12 7.20 -6.88
CA VAL A 54 1.72 6.92 -7.17
C VAL A 54 1.30 7.77 -8.37
N ALA A 55 0.93 7.10 -9.45
CA ALA A 55 0.37 7.76 -10.63
C ALA A 55 -1.15 7.80 -10.57
N HIS A 56 -1.76 6.84 -9.88
CA HIS A 56 -3.21 6.76 -9.72
C HIS A 56 -3.51 6.06 -8.39
N LEU A 57 -4.56 6.53 -7.72
CA LEU A 57 -5.07 5.92 -6.49
C LEU A 57 -6.58 6.05 -6.47
N ASP A 58 -7.27 4.94 -6.20
CA ASP A 58 -8.70 4.96 -5.94
C ASP A 58 -8.98 4.19 -4.66
N ILE A 59 -9.99 4.62 -3.91
CA ILE A 59 -10.33 4.07 -2.60
C ILE A 59 -11.85 3.97 -2.48
N ASP A 60 -12.31 2.82 -1.99
CA ASP A 60 -13.68 2.64 -1.53
C ASP A 60 -13.68 2.61 -0.01
N PHE A 61 -14.36 3.57 0.62
CA PHE A 61 -14.51 3.64 2.06
C PHE A 61 -15.76 2.84 2.46
N LEU A 62 -15.56 1.73 3.17
CA LEU A 62 -16.61 0.76 3.44
C LEU A 62 -17.17 0.84 4.86
N ALA A 63 -16.31 1.19 5.82
CA ALA A 63 -16.71 1.32 7.22
C ALA A 63 -15.80 2.31 7.94
N PRO A 64 -16.31 3.07 8.91
CA PRO A 64 -15.45 3.97 9.70
C PRO A 64 -14.57 3.17 10.65
N ILE A 65 -13.38 3.71 10.94
CA ILE A 65 -12.51 3.20 11.99
C ILE A 65 -12.78 4.01 13.24
N LEU A 66 -13.17 3.34 14.31
CA LEU A 66 -13.54 3.94 15.58
C LEU A 66 -12.43 3.78 16.61
N PRO A 67 -12.42 4.62 17.67
CA PRO A 67 -11.44 4.45 18.76
C PRO A 67 -11.49 3.03 19.34
N GLY A 68 -10.31 2.46 19.58
CA GLY A 68 -10.18 1.14 20.19
C GLY A 68 -10.15 -0.01 19.20
N GLN A 69 -10.43 0.23 17.92
CA GLN A 69 -10.32 -0.79 16.90
C GLN A 69 -8.87 -0.95 16.46
N GLU A 70 -8.41 -2.20 16.33
CA GLU A 70 -7.11 -2.47 15.73
C GLU A 70 -7.24 -2.42 14.21
N VAL A 71 -6.19 -1.99 13.54
CA VAL A 71 -6.18 -1.81 12.09
C VAL A 71 -4.99 -2.56 11.51
N HIS A 72 -5.25 -3.36 10.48
CA HIS A 72 -4.24 -4.03 9.68
C HIS A 72 -4.40 -3.59 8.22
N CYS A 73 -3.33 -3.67 7.49
CA CYS A 73 -3.37 -3.43 6.04
C CYS A 73 -2.68 -4.58 5.33
N ARG A 74 -3.36 -5.15 4.36
CA ARG A 74 -2.76 -6.15 3.48
C ARG A 74 -2.57 -5.55 2.10
N VAL A 75 -1.46 -5.93 1.47
CA VAL A 75 -0.99 -5.33 0.22
C VAL A 75 -0.53 -6.43 -0.71
N ARG A 76 -0.83 -6.28 -1.99
CA ARG A 76 -0.27 -7.14 -3.03
C ARG A 76 -0.01 -6.36 -4.30
N THR A 77 0.92 -6.83 -5.10
CA THR A 77 1.06 -6.39 -6.48
C THR A 77 0.25 -7.34 -7.35
N SER A 78 -0.71 -6.80 -8.08
CA SER A 78 -1.65 -7.59 -8.87
C SER A 78 -1.24 -7.70 -10.34
N SER A 79 -0.42 -6.77 -10.82
CA SER A 79 -0.03 -6.71 -12.22
C SER A 79 1.31 -6.00 -12.36
N LEU A 80 2.19 -6.56 -13.19
CA LEU A 80 3.49 -5.98 -13.52
C LEU A 80 3.53 -5.64 -15.00
N GLY A 81 3.71 -4.35 -15.31
CA GLY A 81 3.97 -3.89 -16.66
C GLY A 81 5.44 -3.60 -16.89
N SER A 82 5.75 -2.86 -17.93
CA SER A 82 7.14 -2.49 -18.25
C SER A 82 7.65 -1.29 -17.45
N LYS A 83 6.82 -0.28 -17.23
CA LYS A 83 7.16 0.95 -16.49
C LYS A 83 6.34 1.11 -15.22
N SER A 84 5.21 0.44 -15.13
CA SER A 84 4.25 0.59 -14.06
C SER A 84 3.82 -0.77 -13.52
N PHE A 85 3.31 -0.76 -12.31
CA PHE A 85 2.71 -1.94 -11.71
C PHE A 85 1.51 -1.51 -10.87
N GLN A 86 0.58 -2.44 -10.68
CA GLN A 86 -0.66 -2.18 -9.95
C GLN A 86 -0.63 -2.88 -8.62
N MET A 87 -1.14 -2.19 -7.60
CA MET A 87 -1.20 -2.71 -6.24
C MET A 87 -2.63 -2.62 -5.71
N HIS A 88 -2.98 -3.58 -4.88
CA HIS A 88 -4.26 -3.59 -4.16
C HIS A 88 -4.01 -3.62 -2.67
N TYR A 89 -4.93 -3.00 -1.93
CA TYR A 89 -4.84 -2.83 -0.49
C TYR A 89 -6.19 -3.09 0.16
N GLU A 90 -6.16 -3.62 1.37
CA GLU A 90 -7.34 -3.62 2.24
C GLU A 90 -6.93 -3.22 3.65
N LEU A 91 -7.63 -2.24 4.21
CA LEU A 91 -7.59 -1.95 5.64
C LEU A 91 -8.67 -2.76 6.31
N TYR A 92 -8.32 -3.50 7.34
CA TYR A 92 -9.24 -4.44 7.96
C TYR A 92 -8.95 -4.64 9.44
N SER A 93 -9.92 -5.19 10.16
CA SER A 93 -9.77 -5.66 11.54
C SER A 93 -9.71 -7.19 11.53
N GLU A 94 -8.71 -7.77 12.19
CA GLU A 94 -8.65 -9.23 12.32
C GLU A 94 -9.68 -9.76 13.30
N LYS A 95 -10.06 -8.97 14.31
CA LYS A 95 -10.94 -9.42 15.39
C LYS A 95 -12.35 -9.70 14.91
N ASP A 96 -12.92 -8.79 14.11
CA ASP A 96 -14.31 -8.89 13.65
C ASP A 96 -14.42 -9.01 12.13
N GLU A 97 -13.30 -9.15 11.44
CA GLU A 97 -13.22 -9.32 9.99
C GLU A 97 -13.80 -8.14 9.20
N THR A 98 -14.01 -6.99 9.84
CA THR A 98 -14.49 -5.81 9.15
C THR A 98 -13.45 -5.32 8.17
N ILE A 99 -13.89 -5.01 6.94
CA ILE A 99 -13.04 -4.33 5.96
C ILE A 99 -13.43 -2.85 5.99
N PHE A 100 -12.48 -2.01 6.38
CA PHE A 100 -12.70 -0.57 6.48
C PHE A 100 -12.63 0.12 5.13
N ALA A 101 -11.70 -0.31 4.28
CA ALA A 101 -11.52 0.27 2.95
C ALA A 101 -10.76 -0.68 2.04
N ARG A 102 -11.02 -0.55 0.75
CA ARG A 102 -10.25 -1.20 -0.32
C ARG A 102 -9.66 -0.12 -1.21
N ALA A 103 -8.45 -0.35 -1.67
CA ALA A 103 -7.78 0.61 -2.53
C ALA A 103 -7.04 -0.10 -3.67
N HIS A 104 -6.81 0.68 -4.71
CA HIS A 104 -6.04 0.27 -5.87
C HIS A 104 -5.12 1.42 -6.26
N SER A 105 -3.87 1.14 -6.55
CA SER A 105 -2.94 2.15 -7.04
C SER A 105 -2.18 1.67 -8.27
N VAL A 106 -1.74 2.65 -9.05
CA VAL A 106 -0.78 2.43 -10.13
C VAL A 106 0.50 3.14 -9.70
N GLN A 107 1.58 2.37 -9.62
CA GLN A 107 2.91 2.87 -9.27
C GLN A 107 3.77 2.94 -10.52
N VAL A 108 4.56 3.99 -10.63
CA VAL A 108 5.49 4.19 -11.75
C VAL A 108 6.90 4.30 -11.19
N CYS A 109 7.82 3.53 -11.76
CA CYS A 109 9.23 3.59 -11.37
C CYS A 109 9.88 4.86 -11.90
N PHE A 110 10.77 5.42 -11.09
CA PHE A 110 11.57 6.57 -11.49
C PHE A 110 12.97 6.45 -10.90
N GLU A 111 13.93 7.07 -11.59
CA GLU A 111 15.29 7.18 -11.11
C GLU A 111 15.39 8.38 -10.16
N LYS A 112 15.83 8.15 -8.95
CA LYS A 112 15.90 9.21 -7.92
C LYS A 112 16.84 10.33 -8.31
N LYS A 113 17.95 10.00 -8.95
CA LYS A 113 18.96 10.97 -9.34
C LYS A 113 18.48 11.98 -10.35
N THR A 114 17.70 11.54 -11.35
CA THR A 114 17.20 12.39 -12.43
C THR A 114 15.74 12.80 -12.27
N GLY A 115 14.99 12.06 -11.45
CA GLY A 115 13.55 12.23 -11.31
C GLY A 115 12.75 11.77 -12.51
N LYS A 116 13.37 11.09 -13.47
CA LYS A 116 12.70 10.62 -14.68
C LYS A 116 12.10 9.24 -14.50
N THR A 117 10.93 9.02 -15.11
CA THR A 117 10.32 7.69 -15.16
C THR A 117 11.21 6.75 -15.96
N MET A 118 11.15 5.48 -15.62
CA MET A 118 12.01 4.47 -16.23
C MET A 118 11.32 3.13 -16.29
N LEU A 119 11.87 2.22 -17.08
CA LEU A 119 11.44 0.82 -17.06
C LEU A 119 11.71 0.23 -15.69
N ILE A 120 10.84 -0.69 -15.26
CA ILE A 120 11.09 -1.43 -14.03
C ILE A 120 12.37 -2.26 -14.24
N PRO A 121 13.44 -2.05 -13.44
CA PRO A 121 14.65 -2.87 -13.56
C PRO A 121 14.34 -4.36 -13.37
N ASP A 122 15.07 -5.21 -14.08
CA ASP A 122 14.85 -6.66 -14.04
C ASP A 122 14.90 -7.21 -12.62
N HIS A 123 15.87 -6.76 -11.81
CA HIS A 123 16.01 -7.26 -10.44
C HIS A 123 14.80 -6.90 -9.55
N ILE A 124 14.20 -5.74 -9.76
CA ILE A 124 13.00 -5.33 -9.01
C ILE A 124 11.79 -6.12 -9.51
N HIS A 125 11.68 -6.29 -10.82
CA HIS A 125 10.64 -7.11 -11.42
C HIS A 125 10.66 -8.54 -10.83
N GLU A 126 11.86 -9.12 -10.69
CA GLU A 126 12.03 -10.45 -10.10
C GLU A 126 11.67 -10.47 -8.61
N LEU A 127 12.04 -9.44 -7.83
CA LEU A 127 11.67 -9.37 -6.42
C LEU A 127 10.16 -9.45 -6.24
N ILE A 128 9.42 -8.66 -7.01
CA ILE A 128 7.96 -8.62 -6.93
C ILE A 128 7.38 -9.96 -7.40
N LYS A 129 7.82 -10.42 -8.56
CA LYS A 129 7.33 -11.67 -9.16
C LYS A 129 7.53 -12.87 -8.23
N ASN A 130 8.70 -12.99 -7.64
CA ASN A 130 9.01 -14.10 -6.73
C ASN A 130 8.18 -14.05 -5.45
N TYR A 131 7.97 -12.86 -4.91
CA TYR A 131 7.17 -12.71 -3.70
C TYR A 131 5.71 -13.06 -3.94
N GLU A 132 5.16 -12.63 -5.08
CA GLU A 132 3.74 -12.80 -5.41
C GLU A 132 3.43 -14.17 -6.02
N ALA A 133 4.43 -14.93 -6.35
CA ALA A 133 4.25 -16.25 -6.98
C ALA A 133 3.50 -17.24 -6.10
#